data_ade79d7aee8412f46e93602105e43397
#
_entry.id   ade79d7aee8412f46e93602105e43397
#
_cell.length_a   1.000
_cell.length_b   1.000
_cell.length_c   1.000
_cell.angle_alpha   90.00
_cell.angle_beta   90.00
_cell.angle_gamma   90.00
#
_symmetry.space_group_name_H-M   'P 1'
#
loop_
_entity.id
_entity.type
_entity.pdbx_description
1 polymer ?
#
loop_
_entity_poly.entity_id
_entity_poly.type
_entity_poly.pdbx_seq_one_letter_code
_entity_poly.pdbx_strand_id
1 'polypeptide(L)'
;PEALNWGYRNLAQYSGVSLGSVGYIMADLQNSGHLLDADGNWVWKDRNNTIGKWCDYYRDKLLPGIEKRRYSGTIPDNCLEYAMLPGGESAAEQLHLLKSSRLLAYRTGNINLCIAQNRWKEDIDGNIEIRTPFWPECRTFDKIPYLLIYADLLAEDDSRCTEIAGEIFNRFLSGDQ
;
A
#
# COMPACT_ATOMS: atom_id res chain seq x y z
N PRO A 1 10.37 4.93 -11.25
CA PRO A 1 10.70 5.28 -12.63
C PRO A 1 11.62 4.24 -13.29
N GLU A 2 12.68 3.79 -12.60
CA GLU A 2 13.66 2.86 -13.18
C GLU A 2 13.08 1.51 -13.59
N ALA A 3 12.18 0.93 -12.77
CA ALA A 3 11.60 -0.37 -13.04
C ALA A 3 10.75 -0.42 -14.33
N LEU A 4 10.21 0.70 -14.77
CA LEU A 4 9.35 0.76 -15.97
C LEU A 4 10.07 0.25 -17.23
N ASN A 5 11.38 0.48 -17.31
CA ASN A 5 12.23 0.09 -18.44
C ASN A 5 13.04 -1.18 -18.20
N TRP A 6 12.73 -1.93 -17.15
CA TRP A 6 13.34 -3.24 -16.95
C TRP A 6 12.79 -4.25 -17.97
N GLY A 7 13.63 -5.23 -18.32
CA GLY A 7 13.15 -6.36 -19.12
C GLY A 7 12.03 -7.12 -18.39
N TYR A 8 11.07 -7.67 -19.13
CA TYR A 8 9.87 -8.35 -18.59
C TYR A 8 10.20 -9.48 -17.60
N ARG A 9 11.33 -10.17 -17.77
CA ARG A 9 11.77 -11.19 -16.80
C ARG A 9 12.11 -10.59 -15.44
N ASN A 10 12.78 -9.44 -15.43
CA ASN A 10 13.12 -8.73 -14.19
C ASN A 10 11.87 -8.17 -13.53
N LEU A 11 10.94 -7.62 -14.32
CA LEU A 11 9.63 -7.18 -13.82
C LEU A 11 8.85 -8.34 -13.21
N ALA A 12 8.79 -9.50 -13.87
CA ALA A 12 8.11 -10.69 -13.37
C ALA A 12 8.71 -11.17 -12.05
N GLN A 13 10.04 -11.30 -11.99
CA GLN A 13 10.75 -11.69 -10.78
C GLN A 13 10.53 -10.67 -9.65
N TYR A 14 10.64 -9.39 -9.98
CA TYR A 14 10.48 -8.31 -9.00
C TYR A 14 9.04 -8.21 -8.48
N SER A 15 8.02 -8.39 -9.30
CA SER A 15 6.61 -8.29 -8.92
C SER A 15 6.00 -9.59 -8.39
N GLY A 16 6.69 -10.72 -8.55
CA GLY A 16 6.18 -12.03 -8.15
C GLY A 16 5.04 -12.55 -9.04
N VAL A 17 4.89 -12.00 -10.26
CA VAL A 17 3.87 -12.45 -11.22
C VAL A 17 4.52 -13.22 -12.38
N SER A 18 3.72 -13.93 -13.17
CA SER A 18 4.23 -14.66 -14.33
C SER A 18 4.73 -13.71 -15.42
N LEU A 19 5.69 -14.18 -16.23
CA LEU A 19 6.18 -13.42 -17.39
C LEU A 19 5.05 -13.06 -18.37
N GLY A 20 4.08 -13.97 -18.56
CA GLY A 20 2.90 -13.71 -19.38
C GLY A 20 2.04 -12.59 -18.81
N SER A 21 1.84 -12.57 -17.47
CA SER A 21 1.09 -11.50 -16.81
C SER A 21 1.75 -10.14 -17.00
N VAL A 22 3.08 -10.05 -16.94
CA VAL A 22 3.80 -8.80 -17.22
C VAL A 22 3.52 -8.32 -18.62
N GLY A 23 3.59 -9.21 -19.64
CA GLY A 23 3.29 -8.87 -21.01
C GLY A 23 1.88 -8.31 -21.20
N TYR A 24 0.88 -8.95 -20.61
CA TYR A 24 -0.50 -8.47 -20.64
C TYR A 24 -0.68 -7.12 -19.96
N ILE A 25 -0.10 -6.94 -18.77
CA ILE A 25 -0.18 -5.67 -18.02
C ILE A 25 0.47 -4.52 -18.81
N MET A 26 1.65 -4.74 -19.37
CA MET A 26 2.33 -3.72 -20.17
C MET A 26 1.54 -3.35 -21.43
N ALA A 27 0.99 -4.34 -22.12
CA ALA A 27 0.13 -4.11 -23.28
C ALA A 27 -1.17 -3.37 -22.90
N ASP A 28 -1.79 -3.71 -21.77
CA ASP A 28 -2.98 -3.03 -21.27
C ASP A 28 -2.71 -1.58 -20.91
N LEU A 29 -1.63 -1.29 -20.20
CA LEU A 29 -1.19 0.06 -19.85
C LEU A 29 -0.89 0.90 -21.10
N GLN A 30 -0.33 0.30 -22.15
CA GLN A 30 -0.09 0.95 -23.43
C GLN A 30 -1.42 1.22 -24.17
N ASN A 31 -2.27 0.20 -24.30
CA ASN A 31 -3.55 0.31 -25.01
C ASN A 31 -4.52 1.29 -24.34
N SER A 32 -4.49 1.36 -23.01
CA SER A 32 -5.27 2.33 -22.23
C SER A 32 -4.64 3.73 -22.21
N GLY A 33 -3.49 3.92 -22.87
CA GLY A 33 -2.82 5.20 -22.99
C GLY A 33 -2.17 5.72 -21.71
N HIS A 34 -1.83 4.83 -20.78
CA HIS A 34 -1.07 5.17 -19.57
C HIS A 34 0.43 5.22 -19.84
N LEU A 35 0.91 4.37 -20.77
CA LEU A 35 2.30 4.32 -21.19
C LEU A 35 2.45 4.78 -22.65
N LEU A 36 3.54 5.49 -22.90
CA LEU A 36 3.98 5.89 -24.23
C LEU A 36 5.38 5.32 -24.47
N ASP A 37 5.64 4.95 -25.73
CA ASP A 37 6.98 4.63 -26.19
C ASP A 37 7.66 5.93 -26.61
N ALA A 38 8.76 6.28 -25.93
CA ALA A 38 9.62 7.40 -26.24
C ALA A 38 10.99 6.84 -26.65
N ASP A 39 11.20 6.63 -27.94
CA ASP A 39 12.45 6.13 -28.51
C ASP A 39 12.93 4.80 -27.90
N GLY A 40 11.98 3.86 -27.72
CA GLY A 40 12.27 2.53 -27.15
C GLY A 40 12.27 2.49 -25.62
N ASN A 41 11.93 3.60 -24.97
CA ASN A 41 11.75 3.66 -23.51
C ASN A 41 10.30 3.93 -23.16
N TRP A 42 9.81 3.19 -22.16
CA TRP A 42 8.48 3.44 -21.62
C TRP A 42 8.49 4.66 -20.71
N VAL A 43 7.54 5.57 -20.95
CA VAL A 43 7.29 6.75 -20.11
C VAL A 43 5.82 6.82 -19.73
N TRP A 44 5.54 7.29 -18.51
CA TRP A 44 4.16 7.56 -18.12
C TRP A 44 3.62 8.78 -18.88
N LYS A 45 2.50 8.63 -19.56
CA LYS A 45 1.80 9.75 -20.21
C LYS A 45 1.32 10.78 -19.18
N ASP A 46 0.70 10.28 -18.13
CA ASP A 46 0.22 11.04 -16.99
C ASP A 46 0.29 10.15 -15.75
N ARG A 47 1.40 10.24 -15.05
CA ARG A 47 1.67 9.41 -13.87
C ARG A 47 0.68 9.71 -12.75
N ASN A 48 0.32 10.97 -12.55
CA ASN A 48 -0.57 11.38 -11.47
C ASN A 48 -1.98 10.84 -11.69
N ASN A 49 -2.50 10.91 -12.92
CA ASN A 49 -3.77 10.29 -13.28
C ASN A 49 -3.73 8.75 -13.12
N THR A 50 -2.61 8.12 -13.47
CA THR A 50 -2.45 6.67 -13.30
C THR A 50 -2.46 6.28 -11.82
N ILE A 51 -1.81 7.05 -10.96
CA ILE A 51 -1.86 6.88 -9.50
C ILE A 51 -3.30 7.00 -9.00
N GLY A 52 -4.04 8.05 -9.42
CA GLY A 52 -5.43 8.24 -9.03
C GLY A 52 -6.32 7.04 -9.40
N LYS A 53 -6.25 6.58 -10.65
CA LYS A 53 -6.99 5.39 -11.10
C LYS A 53 -6.62 4.12 -10.32
N TRP A 54 -5.34 3.96 -9.98
CA TRP A 54 -4.91 2.84 -9.16
C TRP A 54 -5.52 2.91 -7.76
N CYS A 55 -5.56 4.09 -7.15
CA CYS A 55 -6.18 4.29 -5.84
C CYS A 55 -7.70 4.02 -5.86
N ASP A 56 -8.41 4.46 -6.92
CA ASP A 56 -9.82 4.13 -7.09
C ASP A 56 -10.04 2.62 -7.21
N TYR A 57 -9.23 1.94 -8.03
CA TYR A 57 -9.29 0.49 -8.15
C TYR A 57 -8.95 -0.23 -6.83
N TYR A 58 -7.94 0.27 -6.12
CA TYR A 58 -7.57 -0.25 -4.79
C TYR A 58 -8.76 -0.18 -3.84
N ARG A 59 -9.39 1.00 -3.69
CA ARG A 59 -10.54 1.21 -2.81
C ARG A 59 -11.74 0.35 -3.19
N ASP A 60 -12.09 0.33 -4.48
CA ASP A 60 -13.36 -0.23 -4.94
C ASP A 60 -13.30 -1.74 -5.22
N LYS A 61 -12.15 -2.28 -5.54
CA LYS A 61 -11.98 -3.68 -5.97
C LYS A 61 -11.04 -4.49 -5.11
N LEU A 62 -9.88 -3.96 -4.75
CA LEU A 62 -8.85 -4.72 -4.05
C LEU A 62 -9.12 -4.75 -2.53
N LEU A 63 -9.32 -3.60 -1.91
CA LEU A 63 -9.50 -3.45 -0.48
C LEU A 63 -10.68 -4.26 0.10
N PRO A 64 -11.85 -4.35 -0.56
CA PRO A 64 -12.95 -5.20 -0.08
C PRO A 64 -12.61 -6.69 -0.04
N GLY A 65 -11.69 -7.16 -0.88
CA GLY A 65 -11.24 -8.54 -0.94
C GLY A 65 -10.06 -8.88 -0.01
N ILE A 66 -9.45 -7.89 0.62
CA ILE A 66 -8.33 -8.12 1.55
C ILE A 66 -8.88 -8.69 2.85
N GLU A 67 -8.33 -9.85 3.26
CA GLU A 67 -8.64 -10.42 4.58
C GLU A 67 -8.17 -9.46 5.67
N LYS A 68 -9.09 -9.11 6.58
CA LYS A 68 -8.82 -8.21 7.70
C LYS A 68 -9.48 -8.69 8.97
N ARG A 69 -8.85 -8.39 10.10
CA ARG A 69 -9.39 -8.63 11.44
C ARG A 69 -9.26 -7.36 12.27
N ARG A 70 -10.26 -7.11 13.09
CA ARG A 70 -10.28 -5.95 13.99
C ARG A 70 -10.24 -6.37 15.43
N TYR A 71 -9.58 -5.55 16.25
CA TYR A 71 -9.41 -5.77 17.67
C TYR A 71 -9.49 -4.45 18.43
N SER A 72 -9.96 -4.55 19.67
CA SER A 72 -9.79 -3.52 20.70
C SER A 72 -8.65 -3.92 21.62
N GLY A 73 -7.76 -2.98 21.95
CA GLY A 73 -6.64 -3.24 22.85
C GLY A 73 -5.58 -2.15 22.84
N THR A 74 -4.46 -2.44 23.47
CA THR A 74 -3.31 -1.54 23.51
C THR A 74 -2.53 -1.61 22.20
N ILE A 75 -2.28 -0.47 21.58
CA ILE A 75 -1.40 -0.39 20.41
C ILE A 75 0.05 -0.57 20.87
N PRO A 76 0.83 -1.51 20.29
CA PRO A 76 2.22 -1.70 20.68
C PRO A 76 3.07 -0.50 20.25
N ASP A 77 4.03 -0.11 21.09
CA ASP A 77 4.96 0.99 20.80
C ASP A 77 5.82 0.71 19.58
N ASN A 78 6.14 -0.56 19.33
CA ASN A 78 6.93 -0.99 18.18
C ASN A 78 6.25 -2.13 17.42
N CYS A 79 5.58 -1.80 16.32
CA CYS A 79 4.91 -2.76 15.47
C CYS A 79 5.87 -3.76 14.80
N LEU A 80 7.11 -3.36 14.51
CA LEU A 80 8.09 -4.21 13.82
C LEU A 80 8.52 -5.40 14.65
N GLU A 81 8.49 -5.31 15.99
CA GLU A 81 8.76 -6.46 16.88
C GLU A 81 7.78 -7.62 16.67
N TYR A 82 6.60 -7.32 16.15
CA TYR A 82 5.57 -8.29 15.82
C TYR A 82 5.49 -8.57 14.32
N ALA A 83 6.50 -8.17 13.54
CA ALA A 83 6.48 -8.24 12.09
C ALA A 83 5.24 -7.59 11.45
N MET A 84 4.76 -6.50 12.02
CA MET A 84 3.65 -5.70 11.51
C MET A 84 4.21 -4.46 10.80
N LEU A 85 3.72 -4.22 9.60
CA LEU A 85 4.05 -3.03 8.80
C LEU A 85 2.90 -2.03 8.90
N PRO A 86 3.07 -0.90 9.61
CA PRO A 86 2.04 0.13 9.71
C PRO A 86 1.61 0.66 8.34
N GLY A 87 0.30 0.78 8.12
CA GLY A 87 -0.33 1.36 6.94
C GLY A 87 -1.15 2.61 7.31
N GLY A 88 -1.75 3.26 6.33
CA GLY A 88 -2.66 4.39 6.52
C GLY A 88 -2.18 5.44 7.53
N GLU A 89 -3.04 5.80 8.48
CA GLU A 89 -2.72 6.77 9.55
C GLU A 89 -1.51 6.35 10.40
N SER A 90 -1.36 5.06 10.71
CA SER A 90 -0.25 4.57 11.53
C SER A 90 1.11 4.74 10.85
N ALA A 91 1.15 4.59 9.52
CA ALA A 91 2.35 4.88 8.75
C ALA A 91 2.59 6.39 8.64
N ALA A 92 1.55 7.19 8.47
CA ALA A 92 1.66 8.66 8.45
C ALA A 92 2.13 9.22 9.80
N GLU A 93 1.77 8.61 10.92
CA GLU A 93 2.32 8.95 12.25
C GLU A 93 3.82 8.70 12.33
N GLN A 94 4.33 7.60 11.78
CA GLN A 94 5.77 7.34 11.69
C GLN A 94 6.52 8.38 10.82
N LEU A 95 5.81 9.00 9.88
CA LEU A 95 6.32 10.11 9.07
C LEU A 95 6.16 11.49 9.75
N HIS A 96 5.66 11.52 10.99
CA HIS A 96 5.39 12.74 11.76
C HIS A 96 4.38 13.69 11.10
N LEU A 97 3.43 13.16 10.34
CA LEU A 97 2.41 13.94 9.65
C LEU A 97 1.12 14.10 10.46
N LEU A 98 0.83 13.15 11.33
CA LEU A 98 -0.32 13.19 12.22
C LEU A 98 -0.04 12.41 13.52
N LYS A 99 -0.99 12.44 14.45
CA LYS A 99 -1.04 11.53 15.58
C LYS A 99 -2.28 10.66 15.46
N SER A 100 -2.11 9.33 15.45
CA SER A 100 -3.20 8.38 15.33
C SER A 100 -3.56 7.75 16.68
N SER A 101 -4.84 7.51 16.90
CA SER A 101 -5.36 6.69 18.00
C SER A 101 -5.72 5.27 17.55
N ARG A 102 -5.51 4.96 16.28
CA ARG A 102 -5.80 3.67 15.66
C ARG A 102 -4.54 3.04 15.11
N LEU A 103 -4.53 1.73 15.03
CA LEU A 103 -3.51 0.96 14.32
C LEU A 103 -4.13 0.32 13.09
N LEU A 104 -3.61 0.67 11.92
CA LEU A 104 -3.71 -0.13 10.71
C LEU A 104 -2.35 -0.75 10.44
N ALA A 105 -2.27 -2.08 10.29
CA ALA A 105 -1.03 -2.75 9.95
C ALA A 105 -1.26 -3.95 9.03
N TYR A 106 -0.25 -4.22 8.20
CA TYR A 106 -0.18 -5.39 7.35
C TYR A 106 0.73 -6.44 7.97
N ARG A 107 0.24 -7.69 8.03
CA ARG A 107 1.00 -8.79 8.63
C ARG A 107 0.65 -10.15 8.04
N THR A 108 1.67 -10.97 7.83
CA THR A 108 1.53 -12.40 7.56
C THR A 108 1.76 -13.22 8.83
N GLY A 109 1.16 -14.42 8.88
CA GLY A 109 1.42 -15.41 9.93
C GLY A 109 0.70 -15.16 11.25
N ASN A 110 1.17 -15.81 12.29
CA ASN A 110 0.49 -15.89 13.58
C ASN A 110 0.66 -14.61 14.41
N ILE A 111 -0.46 -14.01 14.85
CA ILE A 111 -0.51 -12.80 15.68
C ILE A 111 -0.83 -13.10 17.17
N ASN A 112 -0.94 -14.37 17.56
CA ASN A 112 -1.40 -14.74 18.91
C ASN A 112 -0.52 -14.15 20.01
N LEU A 113 0.79 -14.06 19.79
CA LEU A 113 1.71 -13.46 20.75
C LEU A 113 1.40 -11.97 20.96
N CYS A 114 1.18 -11.24 19.87
CA CYS A 114 0.81 -9.83 19.91
C CYS A 114 -0.54 -9.63 20.60
N ILE A 115 -1.54 -10.45 20.28
CA ILE A 115 -2.87 -10.45 20.93
C ILE A 115 -2.73 -10.63 22.43
N ALA A 116 -1.97 -11.65 22.85
CA ALA A 116 -1.82 -11.97 24.28
C ALA A 116 -1.09 -10.87 25.06
N GLN A 117 0.03 -10.38 24.53
CA GLN A 117 0.86 -9.36 25.20
C GLN A 117 0.17 -7.99 25.27
N ASN A 118 -0.57 -7.61 24.23
CA ASN A 118 -1.24 -6.30 24.15
C ASN A 118 -2.73 -6.36 24.56
N ARG A 119 -3.18 -7.54 25.07
CA ARG A 119 -4.55 -7.74 25.56
C ARG A 119 -5.64 -7.43 24.52
N TRP A 120 -5.37 -7.78 23.26
CA TRP A 120 -6.33 -7.56 22.19
C TRP A 120 -7.52 -8.50 22.32
N LYS A 121 -8.71 -7.96 22.04
CA LYS A 121 -9.95 -8.71 21.91
C LYS A 121 -10.55 -8.44 20.54
N GLU A 122 -11.08 -9.48 19.90
CA GLU A 122 -11.79 -9.31 18.64
C GLU A 122 -12.99 -8.34 18.84
N ASP A 123 -13.05 -7.32 17.99
CA ASP A 123 -14.04 -6.27 18.09
C ASP A 123 -14.17 -5.60 16.70
N ILE A 124 -15.37 -5.65 16.11
CA ILE A 124 -15.65 -5.09 14.79
C ILE A 124 -15.41 -3.57 14.73
N ASP A 125 -15.61 -2.89 15.86
CA ASP A 125 -15.43 -1.44 16.01
C ASP A 125 -14.08 -1.09 16.68
N GLY A 126 -13.20 -2.09 16.80
CA GLY A 126 -11.92 -1.96 17.47
C GLY A 126 -10.97 -0.96 16.82
N ASN A 127 -10.07 -0.44 17.65
CA ASN A 127 -9.07 0.56 17.26
C ASN A 127 -7.86 -0.02 16.52
N ILE A 128 -7.81 -1.32 16.29
CA ILE A 128 -6.70 -2.02 15.64
C ILE A 128 -7.25 -2.83 14.47
N GLU A 129 -6.74 -2.58 13.26
CA GLU A 129 -7.06 -3.34 12.07
C GLU A 129 -5.79 -4.02 11.53
N ILE A 130 -5.83 -5.34 11.42
CA ILE A 130 -4.75 -6.13 10.84
C ILE A 130 -5.21 -6.68 9.50
N ARG A 131 -4.48 -6.37 8.43
CA ARG A 131 -4.73 -6.82 7.06
C ARG A 131 -3.72 -7.86 6.64
N THR A 132 -4.18 -8.86 5.89
CA THR A 132 -3.27 -9.77 5.18
C THR A 132 -2.68 -9.04 3.96
N PRO A 133 -1.34 -9.01 3.80
CA PRO A 133 -0.72 -8.44 2.61
C PRO A 133 -1.22 -9.11 1.33
N PHE A 134 -1.52 -8.31 0.30
CA PHE A 134 -1.93 -8.79 -1.01
C PHE A 134 -0.74 -8.97 -1.99
N TRP A 135 0.46 -8.59 -1.58
CA TRP A 135 1.69 -8.81 -2.33
C TRP A 135 2.32 -10.16 -1.98
N PRO A 136 3.16 -10.75 -2.88
CA PRO A 136 3.79 -12.03 -2.65
C PRO A 136 4.70 -12.05 -1.41
N GLU A 137 4.73 -13.17 -0.67
CA GLU A 137 5.57 -13.36 0.53
C GLU A 137 7.08 -13.19 0.28
N CYS A 138 7.53 -13.44 -0.96
CA CYS A 138 8.93 -13.22 -1.35
C CYS A 138 9.34 -11.74 -1.34
N ARG A 139 8.37 -10.83 -1.20
CA ARG A 139 8.59 -9.39 -1.03
C ARG A 139 8.54 -9.02 0.43
N THR A 140 9.70 -8.87 1.01
CA THR A 140 9.83 -8.22 2.31
C THR A 140 9.98 -6.72 2.10
N PHE A 141 9.14 -5.96 2.77
CA PHE A 141 9.29 -4.51 2.86
C PHE A 141 9.73 -4.17 4.29
N ASP A 142 10.70 -3.27 4.41
CA ASP A 142 11.05 -2.68 5.71
C ASP A 142 9.95 -1.69 6.16
N LYS A 143 9.21 -1.17 5.20
CA LYS A 143 8.07 -0.26 5.39
C LYS A 143 7.09 -0.38 4.21
N ILE A 144 5.83 -0.03 4.45
CA ILE A 144 4.81 0.02 3.41
C ILE A 144 5.18 1.08 2.35
N PRO A 145 5.02 0.78 1.04
CA PRO A 145 5.23 1.77 -0.03
C PRO A 145 4.35 3.01 0.14
N TYR A 146 4.89 4.19 -0.14
CA TYR A 146 4.16 5.45 -0.02
C TYR A 146 2.85 5.48 -0.83
N LEU A 147 2.82 4.82 -1.98
CA LEU A 147 1.59 4.70 -2.78
C LEU A 147 0.49 3.96 -2.02
N LEU A 148 0.83 2.92 -1.26
CA LEU A 148 -0.16 2.18 -0.48
C LEU A 148 -0.60 2.98 0.75
N ILE A 149 0.32 3.70 1.42
CA ILE A 149 -0.05 4.62 2.51
C ILE A 149 -1.04 5.67 2.00
N TYR A 150 -0.75 6.26 0.84
CA TYR A 150 -1.61 7.24 0.18
C TYR A 150 -3.01 6.66 -0.11
N ALA A 151 -3.08 5.47 -0.68
CA ALA A 151 -4.35 4.80 -1.01
C ALA A 151 -5.14 4.41 0.23
N ASP A 152 -4.48 3.93 1.29
CA ASP A 152 -5.13 3.62 2.58
C ASP A 152 -5.77 4.87 3.18
N LEU A 153 -5.06 6.01 3.18
CA LEU A 153 -5.59 7.26 3.70
C LEU A 153 -6.79 7.77 2.90
N LEU A 154 -6.74 7.67 1.56
CA LEU A 154 -7.88 8.06 0.71
C LEU A 154 -9.10 7.14 0.90
N ALA A 155 -8.90 5.89 1.33
CA ALA A 155 -9.97 4.94 1.56
C ALA A 155 -10.71 5.13 2.89
N GLU A 156 -10.19 5.95 3.81
CA GLU A 156 -10.83 6.21 5.12
C GLU A 156 -12.05 7.16 5.05
N ASP A 157 -12.29 7.82 3.93
CA ASP A 157 -13.39 8.79 3.74
C ASP A 157 -13.44 9.88 4.83
N ASP A 158 -12.27 10.33 5.29
CA ASP A 158 -12.08 11.34 6.32
C ASP A 158 -11.30 12.53 5.76
N SER A 159 -11.74 13.76 6.06
CA SER A 159 -11.11 14.99 5.51
C SER A 159 -9.67 15.16 5.97
N ARG A 160 -9.36 14.78 7.22
CA ARG A 160 -7.99 14.84 7.76
C ARG A 160 -7.10 13.83 7.05
N CYS A 161 -7.58 12.63 6.81
CA CYS A 161 -6.86 11.61 6.06
C CYS A 161 -6.59 12.06 4.62
N THR A 162 -7.56 12.73 3.99
CA THR A 162 -7.41 13.31 2.64
C THR A 162 -6.34 14.40 2.61
N GLU A 163 -6.27 15.28 3.60
CA GLU A 163 -5.24 16.31 3.70
C GLU A 163 -3.84 15.70 3.83
N ILE A 164 -3.68 14.74 4.73
CA ILE A 164 -2.41 14.01 4.93
C ILE A 164 -2.02 13.21 3.68
N ALA A 165 -2.98 12.59 3.00
CA ALA A 165 -2.74 11.95 1.71
C ALA A 165 -2.16 12.95 0.70
N GLY A 166 -2.69 14.17 0.63
CA GLY A 166 -2.14 15.24 -0.20
C GLY A 166 -0.68 15.57 0.13
N GLU A 167 -0.31 15.60 1.40
CA GLU A 167 1.09 15.80 1.81
C GLU A 167 1.99 14.64 1.37
N ILE A 168 1.54 13.39 1.53
CA ILE A 168 2.30 12.22 1.08
C ILE A 168 2.47 12.24 -0.43
N PHE A 169 1.40 12.58 -1.17
CA PHE A 169 1.48 12.71 -2.62
C PHE A 169 2.53 13.74 -3.03
N ASN A 170 2.49 14.94 -2.47
CA ASN A 170 3.40 16.02 -2.82
C ASN A 170 4.85 15.71 -2.44
N ARG A 171 5.09 15.05 -1.31
CA ARG A 171 6.46 14.76 -0.82
C ARG A 171 7.10 13.55 -1.49
N PHE A 172 6.32 12.52 -1.87
CA PHE A 172 6.88 11.22 -2.22
C PHE A 172 6.36 10.65 -3.54
N LEU A 173 5.25 11.14 -4.07
CA LEU A 173 4.60 10.58 -5.25
C LEU A 173 4.54 11.54 -6.44
N SER A 174 4.52 12.85 -6.21
CA SER A 174 4.54 13.84 -7.29
C SER A 174 5.84 13.70 -8.09
N GLY A 175 5.72 13.61 -9.41
CA GLY A 175 6.84 13.33 -10.31
C GLY A 175 7.75 14.54 -10.65
N ASP A 176 7.66 15.62 -9.89
CA ASP A 176 8.43 16.84 -10.09
C ASP A 176 9.70 16.84 -9.21
N GLN A 177 10.60 15.86 -9.44
CA GLN A 177 12.02 15.96 -9.09
C GLN A 177 12.86 15.22 -10.12
#